data_538a29b8896ba610827aecda731a1a40
#
_entry.id   538a29b8896ba610827aecda731a1a40
#
_cell.length_a   1.000
_cell.length_b   1.000
_cell.length_c   1.000
_cell.angle_alpha   90.00
_cell.angle_beta   90.00
_cell.angle_gamma   90.00
#
_symmetry.space_group_name_H-M   'P 1'
#
loop_
_entity.id
_entity.type
_entity.pdbx_description
1 polymer ?
#
loop_
_entity_poly.entity_id
_entity_poly.type
_entity_poly.pdbx_seq_one_letter_code
_entity_poly.pdbx_strand_id
1 'polypeptide(L)'
;LEKHELLEMRRIAAYIYKKAGRWKQSIALSKKDNMYKDCMETCSQSGDRELSEDLLVYFIEQGKKECFASCLFICYDLIRADVALELAWMNNMVDFAFPYLLQFIREYTSKVDELVKDRIESQNEVRAKEKEEKDLVAQQNMYAQLLPLALPAPPGMGGPPPPMGMPGMPPMGMPPMGPGPMPAYGMPPMGSY
;
A
#
# COMPACT_ATOMS: atom_id res chain seq x y z
N LEU A 1 -7.70 -43.11 -17.22
CA LEU A 1 -6.55 -42.33 -17.70
C LEU A 1 -5.45 -42.23 -16.63
N GLU A 2 -5.78 -41.88 -15.36
CA GLU A 2 -4.79 -41.69 -14.28
C GLU A 2 -3.90 -42.89 -13.97
N LYS A 3 -4.45 -44.09 -14.06
CA LYS A 3 -3.77 -45.35 -13.78
C LYS A 3 -3.30 -46.07 -15.05
N HIS A 4 -3.30 -45.36 -16.16
CA HIS A 4 -2.89 -45.93 -17.44
C HIS A 4 -1.37 -46.16 -17.47
N GLU A 5 -0.90 -47.22 -18.11
CA GLU A 5 0.53 -47.55 -18.19
C GLU A 5 1.32 -46.52 -19.00
N LEU A 6 0.72 -45.97 -20.07
CA LEU A 6 1.36 -44.98 -20.93
C LEU A 6 1.40 -43.60 -20.27
N LEU A 7 2.58 -42.98 -20.27
CA LEU A 7 2.84 -41.65 -19.73
C LEU A 7 1.96 -40.59 -20.39
N GLU A 8 1.78 -40.64 -21.71
CA GLU A 8 0.99 -39.67 -22.49
C GLU A 8 -0.47 -39.65 -22.04
N MET A 9 -1.05 -40.81 -21.72
CA MET A 9 -2.41 -40.92 -21.23
C MET A 9 -2.57 -40.31 -19.84
N ARG A 10 -1.57 -40.49 -18.97
CA ARG A 10 -1.57 -39.86 -17.65
C ARG A 10 -1.38 -38.33 -17.76
N ARG A 11 -0.54 -37.89 -18.71
CA ARG A 11 -0.37 -36.46 -19.00
C ARG A 11 -1.66 -35.81 -19.51
N ILE A 12 -2.41 -36.50 -20.36
CA ILE A 12 -3.73 -36.06 -20.80
C ILE A 12 -4.69 -35.96 -19.60
N ALA A 13 -4.66 -36.91 -18.68
CA ALA A 13 -5.46 -36.83 -17.46
C ALA A 13 -5.10 -35.64 -16.60
N ALA A 14 -3.81 -35.37 -16.42
CA ALA A 14 -3.35 -34.14 -15.68
C ALA A 14 -3.83 -32.88 -16.37
N TYR A 15 -3.79 -32.83 -17.70
CA TYR A 15 -4.29 -31.69 -18.47
C TYR A 15 -5.81 -31.49 -18.31
N ILE A 16 -6.59 -32.56 -18.31
CA ILE A 16 -8.04 -32.51 -18.06
C ILE A 16 -8.32 -31.96 -16.66
N TYR A 17 -7.61 -32.42 -15.63
CA TYR A 17 -7.74 -31.86 -14.28
C TYR A 17 -7.40 -30.38 -14.22
N LYS A 18 -6.32 -29.97 -14.87
CA LYS A 18 -5.93 -28.57 -14.99
C LYS A 18 -7.04 -27.74 -15.61
N LYS A 19 -7.63 -28.19 -16.72
CA LYS A 19 -8.75 -27.48 -17.38
C LYS A 19 -10.05 -27.47 -16.55
N ALA A 20 -10.25 -28.45 -15.69
CA ALA A 20 -11.37 -28.52 -14.76
C ALA A 20 -11.15 -27.70 -13.46
N GLY A 21 -10.02 -26.99 -13.33
CA GLY A 21 -9.66 -26.24 -12.12
C GLY A 21 -9.24 -27.12 -10.93
N ARG A 22 -8.98 -28.40 -11.17
CA ARG A 22 -8.53 -29.33 -10.15
C ARG A 22 -7.01 -29.36 -10.05
N TRP A 23 -6.45 -28.24 -9.62
CA TRP A 23 -5.01 -27.98 -9.64
C TRP A 23 -4.20 -28.97 -8.81
N LYS A 24 -4.62 -29.26 -7.58
CA LYS A 24 -3.92 -30.19 -6.68
C LYS A 24 -3.82 -31.59 -7.28
N GLN A 25 -4.88 -32.07 -7.92
CA GLN A 25 -4.91 -33.40 -8.55
C GLN A 25 -4.02 -33.45 -9.79
N SER A 26 -4.03 -32.40 -10.61
CA SER A 26 -3.16 -32.27 -11.77
C SER A 26 -1.67 -32.29 -11.36
N ILE A 27 -1.31 -31.50 -10.36
CA ILE A 27 0.06 -31.42 -9.85
C ILE A 27 0.49 -32.76 -9.22
N ALA A 28 -0.38 -33.40 -8.43
CA ALA A 28 -0.07 -34.69 -7.83
C ALA A 28 0.23 -35.78 -8.87
N LEU A 29 -0.53 -35.78 -9.98
CA LEU A 29 -0.29 -36.72 -11.07
C LEU A 29 1.01 -36.42 -11.81
N SER A 30 1.29 -35.15 -12.07
CA SER A 30 2.54 -34.71 -12.71
C SER A 30 3.77 -34.96 -11.83
N LYS A 31 3.66 -34.76 -10.49
CA LYS A 31 4.72 -35.14 -9.53
C LYS A 31 5.06 -36.60 -9.59
N LYS A 32 4.04 -37.48 -9.66
CA LYS A 32 4.24 -38.95 -9.74
C LYS A 32 5.03 -39.38 -10.97
N ASP A 33 4.84 -38.67 -12.08
CA ASP A 33 5.51 -38.98 -13.35
C ASP A 33 6.78 -38.14 -13.57
N ASN A 34 7.27 -37.42 -12.56
CA ASN A 34 8.43 -36.53 -12.61
C ASN A 34 8.34 -35.42 -13.69
N MET A 35 7.15 -35.05 -14.07
CA MET A 35 6.91 -33.95 -15.02
C MET A 35 6.91 -32.59 -14.29
N TYR A 36 8.09 -32.17 -13.83
CA TYR A 36 8.26 -31.01 -12.97
C TYR A 36 7.88 -29.68 -13.65
N LYS A 37 8.15 -29.57 -14.95
CA LYS A 37 7.74 -28.38 -15.71
C LYS A 37 6.22 -28.22 -15.73
N ASP A 38 5.50 -29.33 -16.01
CA ASP A 38 4.02 -29.33 -16.01
C ASP A 38 3.46 -29.00 -14.61
N CYS A 39 4.15 -29.44 -13.53
CA CYS A 39 3.81 -29.07 -12.15
C CYS A 39 3.91 -27.56 -11.94
N MET A 40 5.05 -26.96 -12.30
CA MET A 40 5.32 -25.54 -12.12
C MET A 40 4.37 -24.66 -12.95
N GLU A 41 4.16 -25.01 -14.21
CA GLU A 41 3.21 -24.29 -15.08
C GLU A 41 1.77 -24.39 -14.58
N THR A 42 1.37 -25.54 -14.07
CA THR A 42 0.03 -25.74 -13.49
C THR A 42 -0.13 -24.92 -12.21
N CYS A 43 0.90 -24.92 -11.39
CA CYS A 43 0.95 -24.13 -10.16
C CYS A 43 0.86 -22.62 -10.43
N SER A 44 1.64 -22.11 -11.37
CA SER A 44 1.61 -20.71 -11.78
C SER A 44 0.23 -20.29 -12.31
N GLN A 45 -0.43 -21.16 -13.10
CA GLN A 45 -1.76 -20.89 -13.64
C GLN A 45 -2.88 -20.98 -12.59
N SER A 46 -2.66 -21.68 -11.48
CA SER A 46 -3.65 -21.77 -10.40
C SER A 46 -3.86 -20.45 -9.66
N GLY A 47 -2.82 -19.62 -9.60
CA GLY A 47 -2.84 -18.41 -8.79
C GLY A 47 -2.83 -18.67 -7.28
N ASP A 48 -2.65 -19.93 -6.86
CA ASP A 48 -2.68 -20.32 -5.45
C ASP A 48 -1.27 -20.28 -4.85
N ARG A 49 -1.13 -19.40 -3.84
CA ARG A 49 0.14 -19.19 -3.13
C ARG A 49 0.56 -20.40 -2.31
N GLU A 50 -0.37 -20.99 -1.55
CA GLU A 50 -0.07 -22.16 -0.72
C GLU A 50 0.43 -23.32 -1.57
N LEU A 51 -0.19 -23.52 -2.72
CA LEU A 51 0.19 -24.57 -3.66
C LEU A 51 1.60 -24.36 -4.24
N SER A 52 2.01 -23.10 -4.41
CA SER A 52 3.34 -22.72 -4.88
C SER A 52 4.41 -22.97 -3.80
N GLU A 53 4.10 -22.64 -2.55
CA GLU A 53 4.97 -22.91 -1.41
C GLU A 53 5.11 -24.41 -1.14
N ASP A 54 4.03 -25.18 -1.21
CA ASP A 54 4.05 -26.64 -1.12
C ASP A 54 4.90 -27.28 -2.23
N LEU A 55 4.88 -26.69 -3.43
CA LEU A 55 5.69 -27.18 -4.54
C LEU A 55 7.19 -26.91 -4.32
N LEU A 56 7.54 -25.77 -3.73
CA LEU A 56 8.93 -25.47 -3.35
C LEU A 56 9.44 -26.46 -2.30
N VAL A 57 8.67 -26.72 -1.26
CA VAL A 57 9.02 -27.70 -0.23
C VAL A 57 9.21 -29.09 -0.85
N TYR A 58 8.33 -29.50 -1.74
CA TYR A 58 8.46 -30.75 -2.45
C TYR A 58 9.79 -30.86 -3.23
N PHE A 59 10.21 -29.81 -3.96
CA PHE A 59 11.49 -29.83 -4.68
C PHE A 59 12.70 -29.89 -3.75
N ILE A 60 12.61 -29.28 -2.58
CA ILE A 60 13.62 -29.36 -1.54
C ILE A 60 13.75 -30.80 -1.02
N GLU A 61 12.63 -31.42 -0.66
CA GLU A 61 12.58 -32.80 -0.17
C GLU A 61 13.12 -33.80 -1.19
N GLN A 62 12.88 -33.56 -2.48
CA GLN A 62 13.40 -34.37 -3.58
C GLN A 62 14.85 -34.05 -3.96
N GLY A 63 15.48 -33.07 -3.31
CA GLY A 63 16.83 -32.62 -3.61
C GLY A 63 17.01 -32.00 -5.01
N LYS A 64 15.91 -31.53 -5.63
CA LYS A 64 15.89 -30.95 -6.99
C LYS A 64 16.15 -29.44 -6.97
N LYS A 65 17.40 -29.05 -6.76
CA LYS A 65 17.82 -27.65 -6.60
C LYS A 65 17.51 -26.79 -7.83
N GLU A 66 17.71 -27.31 -9.03
CA GLU A 66 17.40 -26.60 -10.27
C GLU A 66 15.90 -26.40 -10.47
N CYS A 67 15.08 -27.40 -10.06
CA CYS A 67 13.63 -27.28 -10.09
C CYS A 67 13.14 -26.24 -9.07
N PHE A 68 13.77 -26.19 -7.91
CA PHE A 68 13.50 -25.15 -6.91
C PHE A 68 13.77 -23.76 -7.48
N ALA A 69 14.95 -23.52 -8.06
CA ALA A 69 15.30 -22.26 -8.69
C ALA A 69 14.33 -21.89 -9.82
N SER A 70 13.99 -22.85 -10.69
CA SER A 70 13.05 -22.63 -11.80
C SER A 70 11.64 -22.30 -11.30
N CYS A 71 11.20 -22.94 -10.22
CA CYS A 71 9.90 -22.70 -9.60
C CYS A 71 9.78 -21.28 -9.06
N LEU A 72 10.84 -20.72 -8.47
CA LEU A 72 10.88 -19.33 -8.00
C LEU A 72 10.61 -18.32 -9.12
N PHE A 73 11.10 -18.58 -10.34
CA PHE A 73 10.87 -17.70 -11.49
C PHE A 73 9.52 -17.95 -12.19
N ILE A 74 9.08 -19.21 -12.29
CA ILE A 74 7.81 -19.54 -12.94
C ILE A 74 6.61 -19.09 -12.08
N CYS A 75 6.73 -19.17 -10.76
CA CYS A 75 5.72 -18.77 -9.80
C CYS A 75 6.08 -17.44 -9.11
N TYR A 76 6.79 -16.55 -9.80
CA TYR A 76 7.39 -15.33 -9.25
C TYR A 76 6.41 -14.47 -8.44
N ASP A 77 5.22 -14.24 -8.98
CA ASP A 77 4.20 -13.38 -8.35
C ASP A 77 3.45 -14.05 -7.18
N LEU A 78 3.58 -15.37 -7.06
CA LEU A 78 2.88 -16.16 -6.05
C LEU A 78 3.74 -16.43 -4.81
N ILE A 79 5.05 -16.54 -4.99
CA ILE A 79 5.98 -16.89 -3.93
C ILE A 79 6.43 -15.63 -3.20
N ARG A 80 6.34 -15.65 -1.88
CA ARG A 80 6.89 -14.59 -1.05
C ARG A 80 8.40 -14.70 -0.95
N ALA A 81 9.09 -13.58 -1.10
CA ALA A 81 10.56 -13.55 -1.06
C ALA A 81 11.15 -13.94 0.31
N ASP A 82 10.46 -13.62 1.40
CA ASP A 82 10.84 -14.03 2.75
C ASP A 82 10.76 -15.55 2.92
N VAL A 83 9.69 -16.19 2.45
CA VAL A 83 9.53 -17.66 2.49
C VAL A 83 10.59 -18.33 1.61
N ALA A 84 10.83 -17.82 0.41
CA ALA A 84 11.87 -18.34 -0.49
C ALA A 84 13.27 -18.27 0.15
N LEU A 85 13.59 -17.16 0.83
CA LEU A 85 14.86 -16.99 1.53
C LEU A 85 15.00 -17.94 2.72
N GLU A 86 13.95 -18.05 3.53
CA GLU A 86 13.93 -18.94 4.70
C GLU A 86 14.14 -20.40 4.29
N LEU A 87 13.37 -20.88 3.32
CA LEU A 87 13.49 -22.24 2.80
C LEU A 87 14.87 -22.52 2.20
N ALA A 88 15.40 -21.57 1.43
CA ALA A 88 16.72 -21.69 0.82
C ALA A 88 17.83 -21.74 1.88
N TRP A 89 17.73 -20.90 2.92
CA TRP A 89 18.73 -20.85 3.99
C TRP A 89 18.71 -22.11 4.85
N MET A 90 17.54 -22.54 5.28
CA MET A 90 17.40 -23.76 6.10
C MET A 90 17.92 -25.02 5.40
N ASN A 91 17.92 -25.04 4.07
CA ASN A 91 18.30 -26.20 3.27
C ASN A 91 19.65 -26.03 2.51
N ASN A 92 20.45 -25.03 2.86
CA ASN A 92 21.73 -24.71 2.21
C ASN A 92 21.61 -24.58 0.67
N MET A 93 20.59 -23.89 0.20
CA MET A 93 20.29 -23.67 -1.22
C MET A 93 20.22 -22.18 -1.57
N VAL A 94 20.84 -21.30 -0.78
CA VAL A 94 20.81 -19.84 -0.97
C VAL A 94 21.34 -19.45 -2.35
N ASP A 95 22.36 -20.14 -2.84
CA ASP A 95 22.95 -19.89 -4.16
C ASP A 95 21.92 -20.05 -5.29
N PHE A 96 20.99 -20.98 -5.15
CA PHE A 96 19.91 -21.21 -6.11
C PHE A 96 18.76 -20.20 -5.99
N ALA A 97 18.54 -19.63 -4.81
CA ALA A 97 17.55 -18.57 -4.59
C ALA A 97 18.08 -17.17 -4.87
N PHE A 98 19.40 -16.99 -4.84
CA PHE A 98 20.03 -15.68 -4.89
C PHE A 98 19.65 -14.85 -6.14
N PRO A 99 19.63 -15.40 -7.37
CA PRO A 99 19.22 -14.63 -8.54
C PRO A 99 17.79 -14.11 -8.45
N TYR A 100 16.88 -14.93 -7.93
CA TYR A 100 15.48 -14.56 -7.69
C TYR A 100 15.38 -13.44 -6.66
N LEU A 101 16.06 -13.58 -5.51
CA LEU A 101 16.05 -12.60 -4.43
C LEU A 101 16.66 -11.26 -4.88
N LEU A 102 17.73 -11.31 -5.67
CA LEU A 102 18.35 -10.11 -6.21
C LEU A 102 17.41 -9.35 -7.15
N GLN A 103 16.71 -10.07 -8.02
CA GLN A 103 15.71 -9.48 -8.90
C GLN A 103 14.56 -8.89 -8.11
N PHE A 104 14.04 -9.63 -7.14
CA PHE A 104 12.96 -9.17 -6.27
C PHE A 104 13.33 -7.88 -5.53
N ILE A 105 14.52 -7.82 -4.94
CA ILE A 105 15.00 -6.62 -4.24
C ILE A 105 15.10 -5.43 -5.19
N ARG A 106 15.65 -5.61 -6.39
CA ARG A 106 15.77 -4.55 -7.39
C ARG A 106 14.40 -4.00 -7.81
N GLU A 107 13.47 -4.87 -8.14
CA GLU A 107 12.12 -4.48 -8.53
C GLU A 107 11.37 -3.78 -7.39
N TYR A 108 11.51 -4.30 -6.18
CA TYR A 108 10.85 -3.73 -5.01
C TYR A 108 11.42 -2.36 -4.66
N THR A 109 12.74 -2.21 -4.73
CA THR A 109 13.41 -0.91 -4.51
C THR A 109 12.95 0.12 -5.55
N SER A 110 12.90 -0.24 -6.83
CA SER A 110 12.41 0.66 -7.88
C SER A 110 10.96 1.09 -7.66
N LYS A 111 10.08 0.15 -7.29
CA LYS A 111 8.67 0.46 -6.99
C LYS A 111 8.53 1.39 -5.76
N VAL A 112 9.34 1.17 -4.73
CA VAL A 112 9.36 2.04 -3.55
C VAL A 112 9.85 3.43 -3.91
N ASP A 113 10.90 3.56 -4.71
CA ASP A 113 11.43 4.84 -5.17
C ASP A 113 10.38 5.63 -5.97
N GLU A 114 9.66 4.97 -6.87
CA GLU A 114 8.54 5.57 -7.61
C GLU A 114 7.43 6.07 -6.67
N LEU A 115 6.99 5.24 -5.74
CA LEU A 115 5.96 5.62 -4.76
C LEU A 115 6.38 6.80 -3.87
N VAL A 116 7.64 6.82 -3.45
CA VAL A 116 8.19 7.93 -2.66
C VAL A 116 8.22 9.21 -3.49
N LYS A 117 8.63 9.12 -4.76
CA LYS A 117 8.65 10.26 -5.67
C LYS A 117 7.25 10.84 -5.89
N ASP A 118 6.27 10.00 -6.21
CA ASP A 118 4.88 10.39 -6.41
C ASP A 118 4.31 11.06 -5.15
N ARG A 119 4.65 10.54 -3.98
CA ARG A 119 4.21 11.10 -2.71
C ARG A 119 4.82 12.48 -2.44
N ILE A 120 6.10 12.65 -2.75
CA ILE A 120 6.79 13.95 -2.61
C ILE A 120 6.18 14.96 -3.58
N GLU A 121 5.94 14.58 -4.84
CA GLU A 121 5.31 15.44 -5.84
C GLU A 121 3.91 15.88 -5.40
N SER A 122 3.08 14.94 -4.96
CA SER A 122 1.74 15.23 -4.43
C SER A 122 1.78 16.16 -3.23
N GLN A 123 2.71 15.98 -2.30
CA GLN A 123 2.86 16.87 -1.15
C GLN A 123 3.33 18.28 -1.55
N ASN A 124 4.21 18.37 -2.55
CA ASN A 124 4.68 19.67 -3.06
C ASN A 124 3.54 20.43 -3.77
N GLU A 125 2.71 19.75 -4.54
CA GLU A 125 1.53 20.36 -5.16
C GLU A 125 0.53 20.90 -4.14
N VAL A 126 0.26 20.14 -3.07
CA VAL A 126 -0.61 20.61 -1.98
C VAL A 126 -0.04 21.83 -1.29
N ARG A 127 1.27 21.81 -0.98
CA ARG A 127 1.95 22.96 -0.37
C ARG A 127 1.97 24.20 -1.28
N ALA A 128 2.14 24.01 -2.59
CA ALA A 128 2.09 25.10 -3.56
C ALA A 128 0.70 25.75 -3.59
N LYS A 129 -0.36 24.94 -3.63
CA LYS A 129 -1.75 25.44 -3.58
C LYS A 129 -2.07 26.17 -2.29
N GLU A 130 -1.66 25.62 -1.15
CA GLU A 130 -1.83 26.31 0.16
C GLU A 130 -1.07 27.64 0.24
N LYS A 131 0.10 27.72 -0.40
CA LYS A 131 0.87 28.95 -0.45
C LYS A 131 0.18 29.99 -1.34
N GLU A 132 -0.25 29.60 -2.53
CA GLU A 132 -1.01 30.46 -3.43
C GLU A 132 -2.30 31.00 -2.75
N GLU A 133 -3.04 30.17 -2.05
CA GLU A 133 -4.24 30.55 -1.33
C GLU A 133 -3.92 31.55 -0.21
N LYS A 134 -2.86 31.33 0.56
CA LYS A 134 -2.41 32.26 1.61
C LYS A 134 -1.96 33.60 1.02
N ASP A 135 -1.23 33.59 -0.09
CA ASP A 135 -0.78 34.80 -0.76
C ASP A 135 -1.98 35.60 -1.32
N LEU A 136 -2.98 34.91 -1.84
CA LEU A 136 -4.22 35.51 -2.35
C LEU A 136 -5.04 36.15 -1.23
N VAL A 137 -5.18 35.49 -0.09
CA VAL A 137 -5.84 36.03 1.11
C VAL A 137 -5.06 37.23 1.69
N ALA A 138 -3.73 37.13 1.72
CA ALA A 138 -2.89 38.26 2.16
C ALA A 138 -3.05 39.49 1.25
N GLN A 139 -3.11 39.26 -0.07
CA GLN A 139 -3.34 40.29 -1.05
C GLN A 139 -4.73 40.93 -0.92
N GLN A 140 -5.78 40.13 -0.73
CA GLN A 140 -7.13 40.66 -0.47
C GLN A 140 -7.20 41.48 0.82
N ASN A 141 -6.55 41.06 1.90
CA ASN A 141 -6.50 41.81 3.15
C ASN A 141 -5.76 43.11 2.99
N MET A 142 -4.70 43.17 2.20
CA MET A 142 -3.98 44.41 1.90
C MET A 142 -4.85 45.36 1.10
N TYR A 143 -5.59 44.90 0.10
CA TYR A 143 -6.54 45.73 -0.64
C TYR A 143 -7.68 46.22 0.25
N ALA A 144 -8.21 45.40 1.14
CA ALA A 144 -9.27 45.80 2.08
C ALA A 144 -8.81 46.90 3.06
N GLN A 145 -7.53 46.91 3.43
CA GLN A 145 -6.95 47.97 4.29
C GLN A 145 -6.68 49.27 3.54
N LEU A 146 -6.45 49.22 2.23
CA LEU A 146 -6.20 50.41 1.40
C LEU A 146 -7.48 51.08 0.91
N LEU A 147 -8.60 50.36 0.81
CA LEU A 147 -9.88 50.91 0.33
C LEU A 147 -10.39 52.10 1.15
N PRO A 148 -10.35 52.13 2.49
CA PRO A 148 -10.81 53.33 3.27
C PRO A 148 -9.90 54.53 3.12
N LEU A 149 -8.66 54.38 2.68
CA LEU A 149 -7.71 55.47 2.44
C LEU A 149 -7.85 56.08 1.03
N ALA A 150 -8.48 55.37 0.08
CA ALA A 150 -8.60 55.80 -1.31
C ALA A 150 -9.91 56.51 -1.66
N LEU A 151 -10.90 56.50 -0.77
CA LEU A 151 -12.16 57.22 -0.96
C LEU A 151 -12.08 58.61 -0.30
N PRO A 152 -12.09 59.72 -1.05
CA PRO A 152 -12.28 61.05 -0.46
C PRO A 152 -13.66 61.09 0.16
N ALA A 153 -13.73 61.53 1.40
CA ALA A 153 -15.00 61.75 2.11
C ALA A 153 -15.92 62.65 1.26
N PRO A 154 -17.20 62.29 1.04
CA PRO A 154 -18.13 63.10 0.29
C PRO A 154 -18.31 64.46 1.04
N PRO A 155 -18.20 65.58 0.33
CA PRO A 155 -18.42 66.90 0.97
C PRO A 155 -19.90 67.04 1.31
N GLY A 156 -20.20 67.13 2.60
CA GLY A 156 -21.38 67.78 3.14
C GLY A 156 -22.70 67.06 3.08
N MET A 157 -23.00 66.37 4.13
CA MET A 157 -24.33 66.34 4.73
C MET A 157 -24.16 66.44 6.25
N GLY A 158 -24.46 67.66 6.74
CA GLY A 158 -24.60 67.93 8.17
C GLY A 158 -25.74 67.11 8.72
N GLY A 159 -25.37 66.04 9.49
CA GLY A 159 -26.34 65.31 10.29
C GLY A 159 -26.75 66.17 11.51
N PRO A 160 -27.99 66.07 11.95
CA PRO A 160 -28.47 66.80 13.13
C PRO A 160 -27.71 66.32 14.40
N PRO A 161 -27.59 67.22 15.41
CA PRO A 161 -26.85 66.87 16.62
C PRO A 161 -27.53 65.80 17.43
N PRO A 162 -26.77 64.97 18.18
CA PRO A 162 -27.34 63.90 18.99
C PRO A 162 -28.14 64.47 20.16
N PRO A 163 -29.26 63.88 20.56
CA PRO A 163 -30.00 64.25 21.73
C PRO A 163 -29.24 63.90 22.99
N MET A 164 -29.16 64.95 23.87
CA MET A 164 -28.64 64.82 25.22
C MET A 164 -29.43 63.84 26.08
N GLY A 165 -28.69 63.02 26.76
CA GLY A 165 -28.83 62.60 28.14
C GLY A 165 -30.09 61.84 28.58
N MET A 166 -29.85 60.58 28.99
CA MET A 166 -30.49 60.07 30.21
C MET A 166 -29.45 59.26 31.01
N PRO A 167 -29.38 59.52 32.34
CA PRO A 167 -28.48 58.81 33.22
C PRO A 167 -29.13 57.53 33.75
N GLY A 168 -28.35 56.51 33.87
CA GLY A 168 -28.59 55.39 34.83
C GLY A 168 -29.08 54.08 34.32
N MET A 169 -28.15 53.18 33.97
CA MET A 169 -28.30 51.79 34.26
C MET A 169 -26.92 51.16 34.53
N PRO A 170 -26.78 50.36 35.59
CA PRO A 170 -25.50 49.76 35.96
C PRO A 170 -25.07 48.63 34.98
N PRO A 171 -23.76 48.40 34.82
CA PRO A 171 -23.29 47.31 33.94
C PRO A 171 -23.57 45.94 34.56
N MET A 172 -24.32 45.16 33.83
CA MET A 172 -24.43 43.72 34.09
C MET A 172 -23.10 43.05 33.73
N GLY A 173 -22.41 42.57 34.76
CA GLY A 173 -21.20 41.79 34.60
C GLY A 173 -21.49 40.43 33.96
N MET A 174 -20.83 40.16 32.82
CA MET A 174 -20.73 38.80 32.33
C MET A 174 -19.68 38.01 33.16
N PRO A 175 -19.98 36.77 33.59
CA PRO A 175 -18.99 35.95 34.28
C PRO A 175 -17.91 35.48 33.27
N PRO A 176 -16.64 35.35 33.72
CA PRO A 176 -15.59 34.85 32.86
C PRO A 176 -15.81 33.36 32.60
N MET A 177 -15.87 32.97 31.33
CA MET A 177 -15.76 31.59 30.92
C MET A 177 -14.36 31.08 31.20
N GLY A 178 -14.24 30.20 32.20
CA GLY A 178 -13.03 29.45 32.46
C GLY A 178 -12.72 28.43 31.32
N PRO A 179 -11.46 28.11 31.14
CA PRO A 179 -11.07 27.11 30.14
C PRO A 179 -11.59 25.75 30.54
N GLY A 180 -12.41 25.14 29.67
CA GLY A 180 -12.90 23.77 29.81
C GLY A 180 -11.75 22.75 29.68
N PRO A 181 -11.82 21.62 30.39
CA PRO A 181 -10.78 20.62 30.34
C PRO A 181 -10.72 19.93 28.98
N MET A 182 -9.51 19.83 28.41
CA MET A 182 -9.24 19.02 27.23
C MET A 182 -9.49 17.53 27.53
N PRO A 183 -10.09 16.78 26.60
CA PRO A 183 -10.15 15.33 26.73
C PRO A 183 -8.78 14.73 26.55
N ALA A 184 -8.33 13.99 27.56
CA ALA A 184 -7.12 13.18 27.50
C ALA A 184 -7.33 12.00 26.53
N TYR A 185 -6.59 11.99 25.43
CA TYR A 185 -6.43 10.81 24.59
C TYR A 185 -5.55 9.83 25.34
N GLY A 186 -6.17 8.76 25.87
CA GLY A 186 -5.48 7.64 26.46
C GLY A 186 -4.66 6.89 25.43
N MET A 187 -3.33 6.81 25.64
CA MET A 187 -2.47 5.84 24.96
C MET A 187 -2.80 4.43 25.42
N PRO A 188 -2.86 3.43 24.53
CA PRO A 188 -2.95 2.04 24.96
C PRO A 188 -1.62 1.58 25.57
N PRO A 189 -1.64 0.70 26.59
CA PRO A 189 -0.42 0.21 27.24
C PRO A 189 0.35 -0.73 26.30
N MET A 190 1.67 -0.52 26.21
CA MET A 190 2.61 -1.49 25.65
C MET A 190 2.58 -2.76 26.53
N GLY A 191 2.08 -3.84 25.94
CA GLY A 191 2.22 -5.19 26.50
C GLY A 191 3.61 -5.71 26.17
N SER A 192 4.38 -5.98 27.22
CA SER A 192 5.59 -6.81 27.19
C SER A 192 5.19 -8.25 26.87
N TYR A 193 5.79 -8.83 25.84
CA TYR A 193 6.31 -10.20 25.79
C TYR A 193 7.21 -10.32 24.55
#